data_3b36e5c70fbd2005eae1f76fff70697e
#
_entry.id   3b36e5c70fbd2005eae1f76fff70697e
#
_cell.length_a   1.000
_cell.length_b   1.000
_cell.length_c   1.000
_cell.angle_alpha   90.00
_cell.angle_beta   90.00
_cell.angle_gamma   90.00
#
_symmetry.space_group_name_H-M   'P 1'
#
loop_
_entity.id
_entity.type
_entity.pdbx_description
1 polymer ?
#
loop_
_entity_poly.entity_id
_entity_poly.type
_entity_poly.pdbx_seq_one_letter_code
_entity_poly.pdbx_strand_id
1 'polypeptide(L)'
;MIASLALFLVPSGDKEKKGGLLEWQDAQENVPWGLLVLFGGGLSLANAVQTTGLAIWMGNLLPEGINLVLLVVLVVTMILFLTELTSNLATTATFLPVVAAVAIQSDFNPILLTAAVGLAASCAFMLPVATPPNAIVFGSGLIRVPQMARAGFLINILGIIIVSFISVVSVPYFLL
;
A
#
# COMPACT_ATOMS: atom_id res chain seq x y z
N MET A 1 -8.74 5.99 -20.42
CA MET A 1 -8.05 7.12 -21.05
C MET A 1 -8.87 7.79 -22.16
N ILE A 2 -9.26 7.09 -23.25
CA ILE A 2 -10.09 7.69 -24.33
C ILE A 2 -11.42 8.23 -23.80
N ALA A 3 -12.14 7.45 -22.98
CA ALA A 3 -13.41 7.88 -22.38
C ALA A 3 -13.25 9.10 -21.47
N SER A 4 -12.15 9.19 -20.71
CA SER A 4 -11.88 10.36 -19.86
C SER A 4 -11.59 11.62 -20.68
N LEU A 5 -10.85 11.50 -21.79
CA LEU A 5 -10.62 12.61 -22.69
C LEU A 5 -11.92 13.04 -23.41
N ALA A 6 -12.80 12.10 -23.75
CA ALA A 6 -14.08 12.40 -24.38
C ALA A 6 -14.97 13.30 -23.49
N LEU A 7 -14.88 13.17 -22.15
CA LEU A 7 -15.67 14.00 -21.23
C LEU A 7 -15.33 15.51 -21.33
N PHE A 8 -14.12 15.86 -21.72
CA PHE A 8 -13.75 17.25 -21.99
C PHE A 8 -14.29 17.80 -23.30
N LEU A 9 -14.67 16.93 -24.25
CA LEU A 9 -15.14 17.29 -25.59
C LEU A 9 -16.67 17.23 -25.71
N VAL A 10 -17.34 16.41 -24.89
CA VAL A 10 -18.79 16.27 -24.91
C VAL A 10 -19.44 17.46 -24.22
N PRO A 11 -20.33 18.23 -24.89
CA PRO A 11 -21.01 19.37 -24.30
C PRO A 11 -21.82 18.98 -23.06
N SER A 12 -21.80 19.79 -22.03
CA SER A 12 -22.51 19.53 -20.77
C SER A 12 -24.04 19.45 -20.91
N GLY A 13 -24.60 20.03 -21.99
CA GLY A 13 -26.03 20.16 -22.19
C GLY A 13 -26.71 21.18 -21.27
N ASP A 14 -25.98 21.75 -20.35
CA ASP A 14 -26.46 22.78 -19.44
C ASP A 14 -26.37 24.16 -20.13
N LYS A 15 -27.51 24.90 -20.14
CA LYS A 15 -27.59 26.21 -20.77
C LYS A 15 -26.74 27.29 -20.08
N GLU A 16 -26.42 27.06 -18.80
CA GLU A 16 -25.58 27.97 -18.02
C GLU A 16 -24.07 27.66 -18.08
N LYS A 17 -23.70 26.40 -18.41
CA LYS A 17 -22.30 25.99 -18.61
C LYS A 17 -21.94 25.88 -20.08
N LYS A 18 -21.10 26.78 -20.55
CA LYS A 18 -20.60 26.78 -21.96
C LYS A 18 -19.39 25.88 -22.18
N GLY A 19 -19.23 24.82 -21.38
CA GLY A 19 -18.09 23.91 -21.41
C GLY A 19 -18.44 22.44 -21.68
N GLY A 20 -17.46 21.56 -21.63
CA GLY A 20 -17.64 20.13 -21.67
C GLY A 20 -18.31 19.58 -20.41
N LEU A 21 -18.63 18.28 -20.40
CA LEU A 21 -19.08 17.58 -19.18
C LEU A 21 -18.07 17.69 -18.06
N LEU A 22 -16.77 17.77 -18.41
CA LEU A 22 -15.65 17.97 -17.49
C LEU A 22 -14.81 19.15 -18.00
N GLU A 23 -14.52 20.09 -17.12
CA GLU A 23 -13.60 21.20 -17.38
C GLU A 23 -12.23 20.93 -16.75
N TRP A 24 -11.19 21.58 -17.27
CA TRP A 24 -9.84 21.41 -16.70
C TRP A 24 -9.76 21.83 -15.23
N GLN A 25 -10.53 22.84 -14.86
CA GLN A 25 -10.60 23.29 -13.47
C GLN A 25 -11.18 22.21 -12.54
N ASP A 26 -12.26 21.51 -12.98
CA ASP A 26 -12.82 20.37 -12.23
C ASP A 26 -11.78 19.27 -12.04
N ALA A 27 -11.02 18.96 -13.07
CA ALA A 27 -9.94 17.97 -12.99
C ALA A 27 -8.82 18.45 -12.05
N GLN A 28 -8.43 19.72 -12.14
CA GLN A 28 -7.36 20.29 -11.33
C GLN A 28 -7.69 20.29 -9.83
N GLU A 29 -8.94 20.56 -9.48
CA GLU A 29 -9.41 20.62 -8.08
C GLU A 29 -9.69 19.24 -7.49
N ASN A 30 -10.17 18.29 -8.31
CA ASN A 30 -10.64 16.99 -7.81
C ASN A 30 -9.68 15.82 -8.06
N VAL A 31 -8.70 15.95 -8.96
CA VAL A 31 -7.69 14.92 -9.16
C VAL A 31 -6.74 14.90 -7.95
N PRO A 32 -6.53 13.74 -7.32
CA PRO A 32 -5.64 13.64 -6.17
C PRO A 32 -4.16 13.67 -6.61
N TRP A 33 -3.67 14.84 -7.01
CA TRP A 33 -2.30 15.07 -7.51
C TRP A 33 -1.23 14.52 -6.57
N GLY A 34 -1.48 14.59 -5.25
CA GLY A 34 -0.59 14.03 -4.24
C GLY A 34 -0.33 12.54 -4.42
N LEU A 35 -1.33 11.77 -4.89
CA LEU A 35 -1.14 10.35 -5.20
C LEU A 35 -0.22 10.14 -6.41
N LEU A 36 -0.35 10.95 -7.46
CA LEU A 36 0.51 10.85 -8.64
C LEU A 36 1.96 11.15 -8.28
N VAL A 37 2.19 12.17 -7.45
CA VAL A 37 3.54 12.52 -6.96
C VAL A 37 4.09 11.40 -6.07
N LEU A 38 3.26 10.82 -5.20
CA LEU A 38 3.64 9.73 -4.32
C LEU A 38 4.04 8.48 -5.13
N PHE A 39 3.25 8.08 -6.12
CA PHE A 39 3.58 6.97 -7.01
C PHE A 39 4.85 7.24 -7.82
N GLY A 40 4.98 8.43 -8.39
CA GLY A 40 6.20 8.84 -9.11
C GLY A 40 7.44 8.80 -8.22
N GLY A 41 7.31 9.28 -6.99
CA GLY A 41 8.36 9.21 -5.96
C GLY A 41 8.72 7.78 -5.60
N GLY A 42 7.71 6.89 -5.41
CA GLY A 42 7.92 5.47 -5.16
C GLY A 42 8.66 4.75 -6.29
N LEU A 43 8.28 5.01 -7.54
CA LEU A 43 8.98 4.46 -8.72
C LEU A 43 10.40 5.00 -8.83
N SER A 44 10.62 6.29 -8.55
CA SER A 44 11.96 6.89 -8.53
C SER A 44 12.83 6.27 -7.44
N LEU A 45 12.26 6.04 -6.25
CA LEU A 45 12.95 5.35 -5.16
C LEU A 45 13.33 3.93 -5.54
N ALA A 46 12.42 3.17 -6.17
CA ALA A 46 12.70 1.82 -6.64
C ALA A 46 13.87 1.79 -7.64
N ASN A 47 13.87 2.72 -8.59
CA ASN A 47 14.97 2.85 -9.54
C ASN A 47 16.30 3.18 -8.83
N ALA A 48 16.27 4.08 -7.86
CA ALA A 48 17.44 4.41 -7.05
C ALA A 48 17.94 3.19 -6.25
N VAL A 49 17.05 2.44 -5.61
CA VAL A 49 17.39 1.21 -4.86
C VAL A 49 18.09 0.18 -5.74
N GLN A 50 17.64 0.04 -6.99
CA GLN A 50 18.24 -0.89 -7.96
C GLN A 50 19.58 -0.37 -8.50
N THR A 51 19.63 0.88 -8.93
CA THR A 51 20.82 1.44 -9.60
C THR A 51 21.98 1.74 -8.67
N THR A 52 21.72 2.05 -7.39
CA THR A 52 22.75 2.29 -6.37
C THR A 52 23.32 1.01 -5.76
N GLY A 53 22.73 -0.16 -6.05
CA GLY A 53 23.12 -1.42 -5.41
C GLY A 53 22.56 -1.57 -3.98
N LEU A 54 21.67 -0.66 -3.53
CA LEU A 54 21.07 -0.75 -2.20
C LEU A 54 20.25 -2.03 -2.04
N ALA A 55 19.55 -2.49 -3.11
CA ALA A 55 18.85 -3.78 -3.09
C ALA A 55 19.79 -4.95 -2.78
N ILE A 56 20.98 -4.95 -3.40
CA ILE A 56 22.00 -5.98 -3.16
C ILE A 56 22.49 -5.92 -1.72
N TRP A 57 22.77 -4.72 -1.22
CA TRP A 57 23.20 -4.53 0.16
C TRP A 57 22.13 -5.00 1.16
N MET A 58 20.86 -4.66 0.93
CA MET A 58 19.74 -5.12 1.77
C MET A 58 19.57 -6.64 1.70
N GLY A 59 19.69 -7.24 0.51
CA GLY A 59 19.66 -8.69 0.34
C GLY A 59 20.79 -9.39 1.12
N ASN A 60 21.98 -8.82 1.13
CA ASN A 60 23.12 -9.36 1.87
C ASN A 60 23.00 -9.24 3.40
N LEU A 61 22.10 -8.38 3.90
CA LEU A 61 21.76 -8.34 5.33
C LEU A 61 20.85 -9.50 5.76
N LEU A 62 20.17 -10.13 4.80
CA LEU A 62 19.35 -11.29 5.08
C LEU A 62 20.25 -12.50 5.35
N PRO A 63 19.88 -13.38 6.28
CA PRO A 63 20.63 -14.62 6.51
C PRO A 63 20.73 -15.46 5.23
N GLU A 64 21.89 -16.04 4.96
CA GLU A 64 22.06 -16.99 3.86
C GLU A 64 21.04 -18.14 4.01
N GLY A 65 20.29 -18.40 2.93
CA GLY A 65 19.26 -19.44 2.92
C GLY A 65 17.96 -19.05 3.63
N ILE A 66 17.68 -17.72 3.79
CA ILE A 66 16.37 -17.29 4.29
C ILE A 66 15.26 -17.96 3.47
N ASN A 67 14.32 -18.61 4.13
CA ASN A 67 13.19 -19.19 3.43
C ASN A 67 12.11 -18.14 3.12
N LEU A 68 11.34 -18.38 2.07
CA LEU A 68 10.26 -17.48 1.63
C LEU A 68 9.29 -17.14 2.76
N VAL A 69 8.91 -18.12 3.58
CA VAL A 69 7.94 -17.92 4.66
C VAL A 69 8.46 -16.89 5.67
N LEU A 70 9.72 -17.02 6.09
CA LEU A 70 10.32 -16.09 7.03
C LEU A 70 10.41 -14.68 6.44
N LEU A 71 10.81 -14.56 5.17
CA LEU A 71 10.89 -13.27 4.49
C LEU A 71 9.50 -12.60 4.39
N VAL A 72 8.46 -13.36 4.00
CA VAL A 72 7.07 -12.88 3.96
C VAL A 72 6.62 -12.42 5.33
N VAL A 73 6.82 -13.20 6.38
CA VAL A 73 6.43 -12.84 7.76
C VAL A 73 7.13 -11.57 8.23
N LEU A 74 8.41 -11.40 7.94
CA LEU A 74 9.16 -10.19 8.28
C LEU A 74 8.61 -8.96 7.54
N VAL A 75 8.39 -9.08 6.23
CA VAL A 75 7.83 -7.99 5.42
C VAL A 75 6.42 -7.63 5.88
N VAL A 76 5.54 -8.62 6.06
CA VAL A 76 4.16 -8.41 6.53
C VAL A 76 4.16 -7.72 7.89
N THR A 77 4.99 -8.19 8.83
CA THR A 77 5.09 -7.60 10.18
C THR A 77 5.53 -6.14 10.09
N MET A 78 6.59 -5.86 9.34
CA MET A 78 7.11 -4.49 9.17
C MET A 78 6.06 -3.56 8.57
N ILE A 79 5.43 -3.97 7.47
CA ILE A 79 4.43 -3.15 6.75
C ILE A 79 3.20 -2.90 7.61
N LEU A 80 2.70 -3.95 8.29
CA LEU A 80 1.50 -3.87 9.11
C LEU A 80 1.67 -2.91 10.30
N PHE A 81 2.79 -2.93 10.99
CA PHE A 81 3.06 -1.96 12.05
C PHE A 81 3.37 -0.56 11.53
N LEU A 82 3.99 -0.44 10.36
CA LEU A 82 4.28 0.85 9.76
C LEU A 82 2.99 1.57 9.31
N THR A 83 2.03 0.84 8.73
CA THR A 83 0.76 1.41 8.26
C THR A 83 -0.13 1.92 9.40
N GLU A 84 0.12 1.54 10.65
CA GLU A 84 -0.56 2.13 11.81
C GLU A 84 -0.24 3.61 12.00
N LEU A 85 0.95 4.05 11.55
CA LEU A 85 1.44 5.43 11.70
C LEU A 85 1.38 6.23 10.40
N THR A 86 1.21 5.55 9.27
CA THR A 86 1.22 6.15 7.94
C THR A 86 -0.06 5.77 7.19
N SER A 87 -0.36 6.46 6.09
CA SER A 87 -1.51 6.05 5.27
C SER A 87 -1.21 4.77 4.50
N ASN A 88 -2.22 3.89 4.38
CA ASN A 88 -2.13 2.62 3.64
C ASN A 88 -1.60 2.84 2.21
N LEU A 89 -2.08 3.90 1.53
CA LEU A 89 -1.63 4.25 0.18
C LEU A 89 -0.15 4.66 0.17
N ALA A 90 0.28 5.50 1.11
CA ALA A 90 1.67 5.94 1.19
C ALA A 90 2.60 4.76 1.49
N THR A 91 2.23 3.91 2.44
CA THR A 91 2.99 2.70 2.78
C THR A 91 3.12 1.79 1.56
N THR A 92 2.01 1.49 0.89
CA THR A 92 2.01 0.64 -0.30
C THR A 92 2.86 1.24 -1.42
N ALA A 93 2.63 2.50 -1.78
CA ALA A 93 3.34 3.15 -2.89
C ALA A 93 4.86 3.23 -2.66
N THR A 94 5.28 3.41 -1.41
CA THR A 94 6.70 3.53 -1.05
C THR A 94 7.38 2.16 -0.98
N PHE A 95 6.76 1.19 -0.33
CA PHE A 95 7.43 -0.09 -0.03
C PHE A 95 7.25 -1.16 -1.09
N LEU A 96 6.17 -1.12 -1.87
CA LEU A 96 5.93 -2.11 -2.92
C LEU A 96 7.11 -2.24 -3.90
N PRO A 97 7.65 -1.14 -4.48
CA PRO A 97 8.79 -1.26 -5.38
C PRO A 97 10.10 -1.68 -4.66
N VAL A 98 10.29 -1.27 -3.41
CA VAL A 98 11.47 -1.66 -2.62
C VAL A 98 11.45 -3.15 -2.34
N VAL A 99 10.31 -3.67 -1.87
CA VAL A 99 10.12 -5.09 -1.56
C VAL A 99 10.21 -5.95 -2.83
N ALA A 100 9.72 -5.46 -3.97
CA ALA A 100 9.91 -6.13 -5.25
C ALA A 100 11.39 -6.30 -5.61
N ALA A 101 12.20 -5.25 -5.40
CA ALA A 101 13.64 -5.30 -5.65
C ALA A 101 14.35 -6.30 -4.71
N VAL A 102 13.97 -6.34 -3.43
CA VAL A 102 14.50 -7.31 -2.46
C VAL A 102 14.10 -8.74 -2.85
N ALA A 103 12.86 -8.97 -3.30
CA ALA A 103 12.40 -10.28 -3.75
C ALA A 103 13.25 -10.81 -4.91
N ILE A 104 13.48 -9.97 -5.93
CA ILE A 104 14.31 -10.31 -7.08
C ILE A 104 15.75 -10.65 -6.65
N GLN A 105 16.32 -9.85 -5.75
CA GLN A 105 17.68 -10.08 -5.24
C GLN A 105 17.81 -11.39 -4.43
N SER A 106 16.72 -11.80 -3.77
CA SER A 106 16.66 -13.03 -2.96
C SER A 106 16.21 -14.26 -3.77
N ASP A 107 16.12 -14.13 -5.10
CA ASP A 107 15.68 -15.18 -6.03
C ASP A 107 14.24 -15.68 -5.78
N PHE A 108 13.39 -14.81 -5.26
CA PHE A 108 11.97 -15.07 -5.07
C PHE A 108 11.11 -14.33 -6.10
N ASN A 109 9.93 -14.88 -6.42
CA ASN A 109 9.00 -14.19 -7.29
C ASN A 109 8.48 -12.90 -6.63
N PRO A 110 8.67 -11.72 -7.26
CA PRO A 110 8.25 -10.44 -6.69
C PRO A 110 6.76 -10.35 -6.37
N ILE A 111 5.90 -11.06 -7.12
CA ILE A 111 4.44 -11.03 -6.93
C ILE A 111 4.07 -11.50 -5.53
N LEU A 112 4.77 -12.50 -4.98
CA LEU A 112 4.49 -13.03 -3.64
C LEU A 112 4.64 -11.97 -2.57
N LEU A 113 5.76 -11.25 -2.59
CA LEU A 113 6.06 -10.24 -1.59
C LEU A 113 5.28 -8.94 -1.82
N THR A 114 5.06 -8.55 -3.08
CA THR A 114 4.29 -7.34 -3.37
C THR A 114 2.81 -7.50 -3.04
N ALA A 115 2.22 -8.69 -3.26
CA ALA A 115 0.88 -9.01 -2.79
C ALA A 115 0.80 -8.96 -1.27
N ALA A 116 1.81 -9.50 -0.57
CA ALA A 116 1.90 -9.43 0.89
C ALA A 116 1.93 -7.98 1.40
N VAL A 117 2.69 -7.09 0.74
CA VAL A 117 2.73 -5.65 1.07
C VAL A 117 1.35 -5.00 0.92
N GLY A 118 0.66 -5.23 -0.20
CA GLY A 118 -0.66 -4.64 -0.45
C GLY A 118 -1.72 -5.08 0.56
N LEU A 119 -1.71 -6.36 0.93
CA LEU A 119 -2.62 -6.90 1.94
C LEU A 119 -2.27 -6.37 3.34
N ALA A 120 -1.00 -6.42 3.73
CA ALA A 120 -0.54 -5.97 5.04
C ALA A 120 -0.77 -4.47 5.27
N ALA A 121 -0.52 -3.64 4.25
CA ALA A 121 -0.74 -2.20 4.32
C ALA A 121 -2.21 -1.82 4.56
N SER A 122 -3.15 -2.72 4.27
CA SER A 122 -4.58 -2.51 4.54
C SER A 122 -5.01 -2.96 5.94
N CYS A 123 -4.12 -3.59 6.70
CA CYS A 123 -4.38 -4.14 8.03
C CYS A 123 -3.87 -3.19 9.11
N ALA A 124 -4.66 -2.17 9.47
CA ALA A 124 -4.32 -1.21 10.52
C ALA A 124 -5.48 -1.10 11.52
N PHE A 125 -5.31 -1.64 12.73
CA PHE A 125 -6.40 -1.79 13.70
C PHE A 125 -6.10 -1.19 15.08
N MET A 126 -4.87 -0.69 15.33
CA MET A 126 -4.46 -0.26 16.68
C MET A 126 -4.77 1.20 16.96
N LEU A 127 -4.61 2.09 15.97
CA LEU A 127 -4.68 3.54 16.21
C LEU A 127 -5.89 4.18 15.53
N PRO A 128 -6.53 5.17 16.18
CA PRO A 128 -7.64 5.91 15.59
C PRO A 128 -7.28 6.62 14.28
N VAL A 129 -6.03 7.06 14.16
CA VAL A 129 -5.54 7.82 12.99
C VAL A 129 -5.18 6.92 11.81
N ALA A 130 -5.07 5.62 12.01
CA ALA A 130 -4.60 4.69 10.99
C ALA A 130 -5.59 4.55 9.83
N THR A 131 -6.89 4.51 10.12
CA THR A 131 -7.94 4.39 9.09
C THR A 131 -9.20 5.17 9.47
N PRO A 132 -10.01 5.59 8.46
CA PRO A 132 -11.30 6.25 8.74
C PRO A 132 -12.26 5.43 9.62
N PRO A 133 -12.42 4.10 9.42
CA PRO A 133 -13.24 3.29 10.33
C PRO A 133 -12.77 3.34 11.78
N ASN A 134 -11.45 3.31 12.01
CA ASN A 134 -10.90 3.43 13.36
C ASN A 134 -11.24 4.78 13.99
N ALA A 135 -11.14 5.87 13.22
CA ALA A 135 -11.51 7.20 13.68
C ALA A 135 -13.01 7.31 14.05
N ILE A 136 -13.91 6.68 13.27
CA ILE A 136 -15.34 6.64 13.53
C ILE A 136 -15.63 5.90 14.83
N VAL A 137 -15.05 4.71 15.01
CA VAL A 137 -15.22 3.90 16.22
C VAL A 137 -14.71 4.66 17.46
N PHE A 138 -13.54 5.26 17.36
CA PHE A 138 -12.98 6.09 18.44
C PHE A 138 -13.82 7.33 18.71
N GLY A 139 -14.33 7.98 17.67
CA GLY A 139 -15.19 9.17 17.76
C GLY A 139 -16.52 8.93 18.47
N SER A 140 -16.97 7.68 18.64
CA SER A 140 -18.13 7.32 19.44
C SER A 140 -17.97 7.65 20.93
N GLY A 141 -16.74 7.86 21.41
CA GLY A 141 -16.41 8.11 22.81
C GLY A 141 -16.51 6.90 23.73
N LEU A 142 -16.90 5.73 23.21
CA LEU A 142 -17.07 4.50 23.99
C LEU A 142 -15.76 3.75 24.24
N ILE A 143 -14.73 4.01 23.44
CA ILE A 143 -13.44 3.31 23.47
C ILE A 143 -12.31 4.30 23.71
N ARG A 144 -11.39 3.94 24.61
CA ARG A 144 -10.16 4.70 24.86
C ARG A 144 -9.01 4.17 23.97
N VAL A 145 -8.08 5.06 23.59
CA VAL A 145 -6.90 4.70 22.76
C VAL A 145 -6.15 3.45 23.28
N PRO A 146 -5.87 3.31 24.60
CA PRO A 146 -5.18 2.09 25.07
C PRO A 146 -6.00 0.80 24.90
N GLN A 147 -7.33 0.88 24.96
CA GLN A 147 -8.20 -0.28 24.75
C GLN A 147 -8.18 -0.68 23.27
N MET A 148 -8.30 0.31 22.39
CA MET A 148 -8.22 0.10 20.94
C MET A 148 -6.86 -0.48 20.55
N ALA A 149 -5.76 0.09 21.07
CA ALA A 149 -4.41 -0.39 20.78
C ALA A 149 -4.18 -1.84 21.22
N ARG A 150 -4.67 -2.23 22.41
CA ARG A 150 -4.55 -3.62 22.89
C ARG A 150 -5.36 -4.60 22.05
N ALA A 151 -6.60 -4.28 21.73
CA ALA A 151 -7.44 -5.12 20.89
C ALA A 151 -6.88 -5.20 19.47
N GLY A 152 -6.50 -4.05 18.91
CA GLY A 152 -5.89 -3.95 17.58
C GLY A 152 -4.57 -4.71 17.48
N PHE A 153 -3.74 -4.71 18.52
CA PHE A 153 -2.50 -5.49 18.55
C PHE A 153 -2.76 -6.98 18.39
N LEU A 154 -3.77 -7.53 19.06
CA LEU A 154 -4.14 -8.94 18.89
C LEU A 154 -4.65 -9.22 17.47
N ILE A 155 -5.45 -8.30 16.92
CA ILE A 155 -5.93 -8.41 15.54
C ILE A 155 -4.76 -8.31 14.56
N ASN A 156 -3.78 -7.46 14.81
CA ASN A 156 -2.57 -7.35 14.00
C ASN A 156 -1.76 -8.65 14.00
N ILE A 157 -1.61 -9.33 15.14
CA ILE A 157 -0.95 -10.64 15.20
C ILE A 157 -1.70 -11.68 14.35
N LEU A 158 -3.03 -11.73 14.46
CA LEU A 158 -3.85 -12.58 13.58
C LEU A 158 -3.70 -12.19 12.11
N GLY A 159 -3.67 -10.90 11.82
CA GLY A 159 -3.43 -10.35 10.48
C GLY A 159 -2.09 -10.81 9.89
N ILE A 160 -1.01 -10.76 10.68
CA ILE A 160 0.31 -11.27 10.26
C ILE A 160 0.22 -12.74 9.85
N ILE A 161 -0.42 -13.57 10.67
CA ILE A 161 -0.56 -15.01 10.39
C ILE A 161 -1.37 -15.23 9.11
N ILE A 162 -2.54 -14.59 9.01
CA ILE A 162 -3.47 -14.77 7.88
C ILE A 162 -2.85 -14.25 6.58
N VAL A 163 -2.32 -13.03 6.57
CA VAL A 163 -1.73 -12.41 5.38
C VAL A 163 -0.50 -13.20 4.93
N SER A 164 0.36 -13.63 5.85
CA SER A 164 1.52 -14.45 5.51
C SER A 164 1.11 -15.81 4.93
N PHE A 165 0.11 -16.45 5.52
CA PHE A 165 -0.43 -17.71 5.00
C PHE A 165 -1.02 -17.55 3.59
N ILE A 166 -1.87 -16.54 3.38
CA ILE A 166 -2.46 -16.25 2.07
C ILE A 166 -1.36 -15.97 1.04
N SER A 167 -0.37 -15.16 1.40
CA SER A 167 0.71 -14.80 0.47
C SER A 167 1.56 -15.99 0.06
N VAL A 168 1.84 -16.91 0.97
CA VAL A 168 2.68 -18.09 0.67
C VAL A 168 1.90 -19.20 -0.03
N VAL A 169 0.62 -19.41 0.32
CA VAL A 169 -0.17 -20.55 -0.15
C VAL A 169 -1.08 -20.17 -1.32
N SER A 170 -1.84 -19.08 -1.17
CA SER A 170 -2.90 -18.75 -2.13
C SER A 170 -2.37 -17.96 -3.33
N VAL A 171 -1.43 -17.04 -3.12
CA VAL A 171 -0.87 -16.23 -4.23
C VAL A 171 -0.20 -17.09 -5.30
N PRO A 172 0.63 -18.11 -4.98
CA PRO A 172 1.19 -19.00 -5.99
C PRO A 172 0.10 -19.75 -6.78
N TYR A 173 -0.95 -20.17 -6.10
CA TYR A 173 -2.01 -20.96 -6.73
C TYR A 173 -2.87 -20.18 -7.72
N PHE A 174 -3.10 -18.87 -7.47
CA PHE A 174 -4.01 -18.05 -8.28
C PHE A 174 -3.31 -17.09 -9.23
N LEU A 175 -2.06 -16.69 -8.96
CA LEU A 175 -1.37 -15.64 -9.69
C LEU A 175 -0.06 -16.10 -10.38
N LEU A 176 0.42 -17.29 -10.12
CA LEU A 176 1.59 -17.90 -10.73
C LEU A 176 1.25 -19.22 -11.41
#